data_25563168a868b5e1bf36a7f5e9528bbb
#
_entry.id   25563168a868b5e1bf36a7f5e9528bbb
#
_cell.length_a   1.000
_cell.length_b   1.000
_cell.length_c   1.000
_cell.angle_alpha   90.00
_cell.angle_beta   90.00
_cell.angle_gamma   90.00
#
_symmetry.space_group_name_H-M   'P 1'
#
loop_
_entity.id
_entity.type
_entity.pdbx_description
1 polymer ?
#
loop_
_entity_poly.entity_id
_entity_poly.type
_entity_poly.pdbx_seq_one_letter_code
_entity_poly.pdbx_strand_id
1 'polypeptide(L)' 'MTAFMLVCYLGLQVEGGIYFKNVDNCISYKKRLHNQVIMKDNKEELYQCMCKLIPDISPDKVRIY' A
#
# COMPACT_ATOMS: atom_id res chain seq x y z
N MET A 1 -18.92 1.98 -1.64
CA MET A 1 -17.94 2.26 -2.71
C MET A 1 -16.80 1.27 -2.67
N THR A 2 -16.38 0.78 -3.80
CA THR A 2 -15.24 -0.14 -3.89
C THR A 2 -13.95 0.67 -4.04
N ALA A 3 -12.93 0.30 -3.28
CA ALA A 3 -11.63 0.95 -3.35
C ALA A 3 -10.53 -0.10 -3.32
N PHE A 4 -9.31 0.33 -3.62
CA PHE A 4 -8.14 -0.52 -3.60
C PHE A 4 -7.17 0.05 -2.58
N MET A 5 -6.84 -0.74 -1.58
CA MET A 5 -5.93 -0.32 -0.52
C MET A 5 -4.53 -0.83 -0.78
N LEU A 6 -3.59 0.09 -0.89
CA LEU A 6 -2.18 -0.24 -0.99
C LEU A 6 -1.63 -0.45 0.41
N VAL A 7 -1.20 -1.66 0.69
CA VAL A 7 -0.59 -2.02 1.98
C VAL A 7 0.84 -2.41 1.72
N CYS A 8 1.74 -1.83 2.48
CA CYS A 8 3.16 -2.11 2.37
C CYS A 8 3.68 -2.74 3.66
N TYR A 9 4.64 -3.62 3.52
CA TYR A 9 5.27 -4.31 4.63
C TYR A 9 6.76 -4.05 4.60
N LEU A 10 7.30 -3.68 5.74
CA LEU A 10 8.74 -3.56 5.93
C LEU A 10 9.16 -4.60 6.96
N GLY A 11 9.76 -5.69 6.48
CA GLY A 11 10.01 -6.84 7.35
C GLY A 11 8.71 -7.41 7.85
N LEU A 12 8.51 -7.43 9.18
CA LEU A 12 7.29 -7.91 9.82
C LEU A 12 6.29 -6.79 10.13
N GLN A 13 6.65 -5.54 9.87
CA GLN A 13 5.79 -4.40 10.18
C GLN A 13 4.93 -4.02 8.98
N VAL A 14 3.66 -3.74 9.27
CA VAL A 14 2.74 -3.20 8.27
C VAL A 14 2.89 -1.69 8.29
N GLU A 15 3.29 -1.14 7.16
CA GLU A 15 3.30 0.31 6.95
C GLU A 15 1.96 0.70 6.37
N GLY A 16 1.30 1.66 6.92
CA GLY A 16 0.02 2.22 6.56
C GLY A 16 -0.68 1.79 5.29
N GLY A 17 -1.84 2.33 5.02
CA GLY A 17 -2.57 2.05 3.82
C GLY A 17 -2.98 3.32 3.11
N ILE A 18 -2.95 3.28 1.77
CA ILE A 18 -3.44 4.36 0.93
C ILE A 18 -4.57 3.80 0.09
N TYR A 19 -5.68 4.52 0.04
CA TYR A 19 -6.86 4.08 -0.71
C TYR A 19 -6.89 4.74 -2.07
N PHE A 20 -7.16 3.95 -3.10
CA PHE A 20 -7.26 4.42 -4.48
C PHE A 20 -8.61 4.03 -5.06
N LYS A 21 -9.17 4.92 -5.87
CA LYS A 21 -10.42 4.64 -6.59
C LYS A 21 -10.21 3.67 -7.75
N ASN A 22 -9.01 3.65 -8.29
CA ASN A 22 -8.67 2.93 -9.51
C ASN A 22 -7.53 1.96 -9.23
N VAL A 23 -7.69 0.71 -9.64
CA VAL A 23 -6.68 -0.31 -9.43
C VAL A 23 -5.36 0.02 -10.16
N ASP A 24 -5.44 0.64 -11.32
CA ASP A 24 -4.25 1.01 -12.08
C ASP A 24 -3.37 1.99 -11.32
N ASN A 25 -3.98 2.93 -10.61
CA ASN A 25 -3.25 3.87 -9.77
C ASN A 25 -2.58 3.16 -8.59
N CYS A 26 -3.30 2.21 -7.99
CA CYS A 26 -2.74 1.41 -6.90
C CYS A 26 -1.54 0.60 -7.38
N ILE A 27 -1.66 -0.05 -8.52
CA ILE A 27 -0.58 -0.87 -9.09
C ILE A 27 0.61 0.01 -9.48
N SER A 28 0.37 1.17 -10.05
CA SER A 28 1.44 2.11 -10.42
C SER A 28 2.23 2.56 -9.19
N TYR A 29 1.52 2.86 -8.12
CA TYR A 29 2.15 3.26 -6.87
C TYR A 29 2.93 2.09 -6.24
N LYS A 30 2.33 0.90 -6.29
CA LYS A 30 2.97 -0.32 -5.83
C LYS A 30 4.30 -0.56 -6.53
N LYS A 31 4.35 -0.39 -7.85
CA LYS A 31 5.57 -0.62 -8.63
C LYS A 31 6.70 0.31 -8.22
N ARG A 32 6.39 1.51 -7.73
CA ARG A 32 7.41 2.45 -7.28
C ARG A 32 8.02 2.04 -5.96
N LEU A 33 7.26 1.36 -5.10
CA LEU A 33 7.67 1.03 -3.74
C LEU A 33 8.09 -0.43 -3.58
N HIS A 34 7.56 -1.31 -4.42
CA HIS A 34 7.78 -2.74 -4.29
C HIS A 34 9.26 -3.10 -4.56
N ASN A 35 9.79 -4.02 -3.77
CA ASN A 35 11.17 -4.52 -3.90
C ASN A 35 12.25 -3.47 -3.62
N GLN A 36 11.92 -2.40 -2.92
CA GLN A 36 12.96 -1.48 -2.44
C GLN A 36 13.61 -2.05 -1.19
N VAL A 37 14.92 -1.93 -1.12
CA VAL A 37 15.69 -2.32 0.07
C VAL A 37 15.86 -1.09 0.94
N ILE A 38 15.44 -1.19 2.18
CA ILE A 38 15.51 -0.09 3.14
C ILE A 38 16.43 -0.51 4.28
N MET A 39 17.38 0.35 4.62
CA MET A 39 18.26 0.13 5.76
C MET A 39 17.56 0.61 7.03
N LYS A 40 17.31 -0.32 7.95
CA LYS A 40 16.71 -0.01 9.23
C LYS A 40 17.50 -0.71 10.33
N ASP A 41 17.99 0.05 11.29
CA ASP A 41 18.78 -0.48 12.42
C ASP A 41 19.99 -1.30 11.95
N ASN A 42 20.68 -0.84 10.88
CA ASN A 42 21.82 -1.50 10.25
C ASN A 42 21.48 -2.85 9.62
N LYS A 43 20.20 -3.10 9.34
CA LYS A 43 19.74 -4.29 8.62
C LYS A 43 19.06 -3.90 7.34
N GLU A 44 19.28 -4.70 6.32
CA GLU A 44 18.57 -4.54 5.05
C GLU A 44 17.21 -5.22 5.15
N GLU A 45 16.14 -4.48 4.90
CA GLU A 45 14.79 -5.03 4.87
C GLU A 45 14.15 -4.76 3.52
N LEU A 46 13.46 -5.75 2.99
CA LEU A 46 12.77 -5.66 1.72
C LEU A 46 11.40 -5.04 1.92
N TYR A 47 11.14 -3.97 1.17
CA TYR A 47 9.84 -3.30 1.19
C TYR A 47 8.92 -3.96 0.19
N GLN A 48 7.84 -4.55 0.67
CA GLN A 48 6.88 -5.26 -0.16
C GLN A 48 5.50 -4.63 -0.04
N CYS A 49 4.84 -4.43 -1.17
CA CYS A 49 3.52 -3.82 -1.22
C CYS A 49 2.54 -4.71 -1.95
N MET A 50 1.26 -4.58 -1.59
CA MET A 50 0.19 -5.26 -2.29
C MET A 50 -1.05 -4.37 -2.34
N CYS A 51 -1.87 -4.56 -3.37
CA CYS A 51 -3.16 -3.91 -3.50
C CYS A 51 -4.26 -4.87 -3.09
N LYS A 52 -5.09 -4.46 -2.13
CA LYS A 52 -6.22 -5.26 -1.66
C LYS A 52 -7.52 -4.62 -2.09
N LEU A 53 -8.46 -5.44 -2.53
CA LEU A 53 -9.80 -4.97 -2.84
C LEU A 53 -10.59 -4.77 -1.55
N ILE A 54 -11.12 -3.58 -1.38
CA ILE A 54 -12.00 -3.24 -0.27
C ILE A 54 -13.38 -2.96 -0.86
N PRO A 55 -14.33 -3.90 -0.77
CA PRO A 55 -15.59 -3.78 -1.48
C PRO A 55 -16.56 -2.75 -0.91
N ASP A 56 -16.43 -2.43 0.36
CA ASP A 56 -17.40 -1.56 1.01
C ASP A 56 -16.69 -0.55 1.91
N ILE A 57 -16.28 0.54 1.30
CA ILE A 57 -15.55 1.60 2.01
C ILE A 57 -16.40 2.89 1.97
N SER A 58 -16.37 3.62 3.08
CA SER A 58 -17.06 4.90 3.19
C SER A 58 -16.10 6.04 2.84
N PRO A 59 -16.31 6.74 1.73
CA PRO A 59 -15.41 7.83 1.33
C PRO A 59 -15.42 9.01 2.29
N ASP A 60 -16.45 9.09 3.15
CA ASP A 60 -16.56 10.14 4.17
C ASP A 60 -15.60 9.92 5.34
N LYS A 61 -15.14 8.69 5.55
CA LYS A 61 -14.29 8.34 6.70
C LYS A 61 -12.83 8.23 6.36
N VAL A 62 -12.50 7.99 5.09
CA VAL A 62 -11.12 7.82 4.64
C VAL A 62 -10.92 8.60 3.36
N ARG A 63 -9.68 9.03 3.13
CA ARG A 63 -9.33 9.72 1.91
C ARG A 63 -9.03 8.70 0.83
N ILE A 64 -9.70 8.83 -0.33
CA ILE A 64 -9.53 7.92 -1.45
C ILE A 64 -8.96 8.72 -2.62
N TYR A 65 -7.82 8.29 -3.11
CA TYR A 65 -7.10 8.93 -4.21
C TYR A 65 -7.42 8.32 -5.61
#